data_66d859b50e3243bdaa6bc3102ca63e54
#
_entry.id   66d859b50e3243bdaa6bc3102ca63e54
#
_cell.length_a   1.000
_cell.length_b   1.000
_cell.length_c   1.000
_cell.angle_alpha   90.00
_cell.angle_beta   90.00
_cell.angle_gamma   90.00
#
_symmetry.space_group_name_H-M   'P 1'
#
loop_
_entity.id
_entity.type
_entity.pdbx_description
1 polymer ?
#
loop_
_entity_poly.entity_id
_entity_poly.type
_entity_poly.pdbx_seq_one_letter_code
_entity_poly.pdbx_strand_id
1 'polypeptide(L)'
;KDGPPSTEVILYSLNPADFDMLGTILGAFQDDEIPGKIQLGSAWWFCDTDDGMYQQMKTLARLGLLGNFIGMLTDSRSFLSYTRHELFRRLMCNLIGNWVENGRYPNDEKSLKKIVEGISYYNAKRYLICN
;
A
#
# COMPACT_ATOMS: atom_id res chain seq x y z
N LYS A 1 17.21 -24.18 7.10
CA LYS A 1 17.08 -22.85 7.76
C LYS A 1 15.92 -22.94 8.71
N ASP A 2 16.20 -23.32 9.97
CA ASP A 2 15.19 -23.56 10.99
C ASP A 2 15.09 -22.34 11.92
N GLY A 3 14.88 -21.15 11.35
CA GLY A 3 14.51 -19.95 12.09
C GLY A 3 13.00 -19.91 12.32
N PRO A 4 12.50 -19.16 13.34
CA PRO A 4 11.08 -18.93 13.46
C PRO A 4 10.54 -18.30 12.16
N PRO A 5 9.30 -18.61 11.75
CA PRO A 5 8.74 -18.04 10.56
C PRO A 5 8.80 -16.51 10.64
N SER A 6 9.26 -15.88 9.58
CA SER A 6 9.33 -14.41 9.53
C SER A 6 7.92 -13.86 9.67
N THR A 7 7.70 -13.00 10.66
CA THR A 7 6.38 -12.41 10.91
C THR A 7 6.18 -11.19 10.00
N GLU A 8 5.19 -11.25 9.17
CA GLU A 8 4.72 -10.11 8.37
C GLU A 8 3.81 -9.23 9.23
N VAL A 9 3.98 -7.92 9.14
CA VAL A 9 3.24 -6.95 9.96
C VAL A 9 2.70 -5.81 9.12
N ILE A 10 1.43 -5.49 9.31
CA ILE A 10 0.79 -4.33 8.70
C ILE A 10 0.30 -3.42 9.82
N LEU A 11 0.82 -2.20 9.86
CA LEU A 11 0.42 -1.21 10.85
C LEU A 11 -0.64 -0.28 10.26
N TYR A 12 -1.64 0.03 11.07
CA TYR A 12 -2.71 0.97 10.74
C TYR A 12 -2.73 2.10 11.75
N SER A 13 -3.07 3.30 11.32
CA SER A 13 -3.33 4.44 12.20
C SER A 13 -4.72 5.01 11.96
N LEU A 14 -5.32 5.49 13.05
CA LEU A 14 -6.57 6.26 13.04
C LEU A 14 -6.31 7.75 12.80
N ASN A 15 -5.06 8.19 12.95
CA ASN A 15 -4.67 9.57 12.86
C ASN A 15 -3.70 9.76 11.69
N PRO A 16 -4.03 10.57 10.68
CA PRO A 16 -3.15 10.78 9.52
C PRO A 16 -1.82 11.43 9.91
N ALA A 17 -1.73 12.12 11.04
CA ALA A 17 -0.48 12.70 11.54
C ALA A 17 0.59 11.64 11.90
N ASP A 18 0.17 10.39 12.16
CA ASP A 18 1.08 9.30 12.51
C ASP A 18 1.71 8.62 11.29
N PHE A 19 1.23 8.87 10.09
CA PHE A 19 1.68 8.15 8.89
C PHE A 19 3.18 8.29 8.66
N ASP A 20 3.74 9.49 8.80
CA ASP A 20 5.17 9.73 8.60
C ASP A 20 6.02 9.08 9.70
N MET A 21 5.55 9.13 10.95
CA MET A 21 6.21 8.47 12.08
C MET A 21 6.23 6.95 11.87
N LEU A 22 5.08 6.36 11.58
CA LEU A 22 4.98 4.91 11.30
C LEU A 22 5.82 4.52 10.10
N GLY A 23 5.75 5.26 9.00
CA GLY A 23 6.56 5.02 7.80
C GLY A 23 8.07 5.02 8.09
N THR A 24 8.53 5.90 8.95
CA THR A 24 9.93 5.96 9.39
C THR A 24 10.31 4.74 10.21
N ILE A 25 9.46 4.35 11.17
CA ILE A 25 9.69 3.16 12.01
C ILE A 25 9.72 1.90 11.15
N LEU A 26 8.79 1.75 10.22
CA LEU A 26 8.72 0.60 9.32
C LEU A 26 9.99 0.42 8.51
N GLY A 27 10.62 1.53 8.09
CA GLY A 27 11.88 1.50 7.34
C GLY A 27 13.04 0.87 8.12
N ALA A 28 13.04 0.99 9.45
CA ALA A 28 14.08 0.45 10.32
C ALA A 28 14.04 -1.08 10.49
N PHE A 29 12.91 -1.72 10.15
CA PHE A 29 12.68 -3.16 10.36
C PHE A 29 12.50 -3.95 9.06
N GLN A 30 12.82 -3.37 7.93
CA GLN A 30 12.83 -4.08 6.63
C GLN A 30 14.03 -5.03 6.55
N ASP A 31 13.82 -6.15 5.86
CA ASP A 31 14.88 -7.08 5.49
C ASP A 31 14.73 -7.49 4.01
N ASP A 32 15.59 -8.37 3.53
CA ASP A 32 15.62 -8.85 2.15
C ASP A 32 14.86 -10.18 1.94
N GLU A 33 14.27 -10.74 2.99
CA GLU A 33 13.58 -12.02 2.92
C GLU A 33 12.18 -11.89 2.28
N ILE A 34 11.39 -10.90 2.73
CA ILE A 34 10.00 -10.72 2.29
C ILE A 34 9.78 -9.29 1.80
N PRO A 35 9.44 -9.09 0.52
CA PRO A 35 9.13 -7.76 0.00
C PRO A 35 7.93 -7.12 0.72
N GLY A 36 8.17 -6.01 1.41
CA GLY A 36 7.14 -5.32 2.18
C GLY A 36 6.74 -6.05 3.45
N LYS A 37 7.67 -6.77 4.09
CA LYS A 37 7.47 -7.54 5.33
C LYS A 37 6.74 -6.74 6.40
N ILE A 38 7.13 -5.49 6.57
CA ILE A 38 6.45 -4.56 7.46
C ILE A 38 6.01 -3.37 6.64
N GLN A 39 4.72 -3.05 6.66
CA GLN A 39 4.21 -1.95 5.85
C GLN A 39 3.10 -1.16 6.54
N LEU A 40 2.95 0.09 6.10
CA LEU A 40 1.82 0.93 6.45
C LEU A 40 0.59 0.43 5.67
N GLY A 41 -0.44 0.03 6.38
CA GLY A 41 -1.69 -0.44 5.79
C GLY A 41 -2.48 0.68 5.12
N SER A 42 -3.62 0.30 4.54
CA SER A 42 -4.51 1.26 3.89
C SER A 42 -5.01 2.31 4.88
N ALA A 43 -5.40 3.46 4.36
CA ALA A 43 -6.10 4.47 5.15
C ALA A 43 -7.36 3.86 5.78
N TRP A 44 -7.51 4.02 7.09
CA TRP A 44 -8.48 3.28 7.89
C TRP A 44 -9.28 4.21 8.79
N TRP A 45 -10.55 3.91 9.07
CA TRP A 45 -11.46 4.70 9.89
C TRP A 45 -11.52 6.16 9.47
N PHE A 46 -11.07 7.08 10.33
CA PHE A 46 -11.09 8.53 10.07
C PHE A 46 -10.18 8.94 8.90
N CYS A 47 -9.22 8.09 8.55
CA CYS A 47 -8.34 8.29 7.41
C CYS A 47 -8.91 7.74 6.10
N ASP A 48 -10.04 7.01 6.15
CA ASP A 48 -10.65 6.35 4.99
C ASP A 48 -11.47 7.35 4.16
N THR A 49 -10.78 8.32 3.63
CA THR A 49 -11.25 9.38 2.74
C THR A 49 -10.33 9.46 1.53
N ASP A 50 -10.74 10.15 0.48
CA ASP A 50 -9.91 10.37 -0.71
C ASP A 50 -8.54 10.95 -0.34
N ASP A 51 -8.54 12.02 0.45
CA ASP A 51 -7.31 12.68 0.90
C ASP A 51 -6.46 11.76 1.79
N GLY A 52 -7.10 11.01 2.70
CA GLY A 52 -6.41 10.07 3.58
C GLY A 52 -5.76 8.94 2.80
N MET A 53 -6.42 8.38 1.79
CA MET A 53 -5.86 7.38 0.89
C MET A 53 -4.69 7.94 0.09
N TYR A 54 -4.81 9.16 -0.45
CA TYR A 54 -3.70 9.84 -1.13
C TYR A 54 -2.52 10.07 -0.21
N GLN A 55 -2.76 10.55 1.00
CA GLN A 55 -1.70 10.82 1.97
C GLN A 55 -0.98 9.54 2.37
N GLN A 56 -1.73 8.48 2.68
CA GLN A 56 -1.17 7.18 3.05
C GLN A 56 -0.29 6.63 1.91
N MET A 57 -0.77 6.60 0.66
CA MET A 57 0.00 6.11 -0.48
C MET A 57 1.23 6.97 -0.77
N LYS A 58 1.13 8.30 -0.63
CA LYS A 58 2.28 9.20 -0.77
C LYS A 58 3.32 8.97 0.31
N THR A 59 2.92 8.76 1.55
CA THR A 59 3.83 8.44 2.65
C THR A 59 4.52 7.10 2.40
N LEU A 60 3.77 6.07 2.01
CA LEU A 60 4.35 4.77 1.70
C LEU A 60 5.31 4.84 0.51
N ALA A 61 5.01 5.63 -0.52
CA ALA A 61 5.90 5.83 -1.66
C ALA A 61 7.19 6.57 -1.30
N ARG A 62 7.13 7.47 -0.33
CA ARG A 62 8.25 8.30 0.12
C ARG A 62 9.18 7.59 1.09
N LEU A 63 8.63 6.81 2.01
CA LEU A 63 9.35 6.18 3.13
C LEU A 63 9.51 4.67 2.97
N GLY A 64 8.90 4.09 1.95
CA GLY A 64 8.96 2.66 1.64
C GLY A 64 8.86 2.40 0.14
N LEU A 65 8.28 1.25 -0.22
CA LEU A 65 8.09 0.84 -1.61
C LEU A 65 6.59 0.66 -1.90
N LEU A 66 5.96 1.66 -2.48
CA LEU A 66 4.54 1.61 -2.86
C LEU A 66 4.23 0.38 -3.73
N GLY A 67 5.14 -0.04 -4.61
CA GLY A 67 4.96 -1.21 -5.46
C GLY A 67 4.76 -2.53 -4.71
N ASN A 68 5.11 -2.61 -3.42
CA ASN A 68 4.90 -3.78 -2.57
C ASN A 68 3.62 -3.69 -1.72
N PHE A 69 2.90 -2.59 -1.80
CA PHE A 69 1.69 -2.36 -1.01
C PHE A 69 0.64 -3.43 -1.28
N ILE A 70 0.04 -3.98 -0.24
CA ILE A 70 -1.00 -5.02 -0.36
C ILE A 70 -2.36 -4.47 -0.79
N GLY A 71 -2.48 -3.15 -0.94
CA GLY A 71 -3.71 -2.51 -1.37
C GLY A 71 -4.68 -2.22 -0.23
N MET A 72 -5.90 -1.88 -0.63
CA MET A 72 -6.98 -1.50 0.27
C MET A 72 -7.73 -2.73 0.78
N LEU A 73 -8.16 -2.65 2.03
CA LEU A 73 -9.22 -3.49 2.58
C LEU A 73 -10.40 -2.61 3.01
N THR A 74 -11.61 -3.13 2.94
CA THR A 74 -12.81 -2.32 3.24
C THR A 74 -13.13 -2.27 4.74
N ASP A 75 -12.68 -3.26 5.50
CA ASP A 75 -13.04 -3.45 6.92
C ASP A 75 -14.57 -3.34 7.15
N SER A 76 -15.35 -3.92 6.25
CA SER A 76 -16.81 -3.78 6.24
C SER A 76 -17.50 -5.13 6.19
N ARG A 77 -18.65 -5.22 6.85
CA ARG A 77 -19.56 -6.38 6.80
C ARG A 77 -20.58 -6.30 5.66
N SER A 78 -20.59 -5.22 4.90
CA SER A 78 -21.52 -5.00 3.79
C SER A 78 -20.91 -5.40 2.46
N PHE A 79 -21.63 -6.20 1.67
CA PHE A 79 -21.26 -6.51 0.28
C PHE A 79 -21.19 -5.26 -0.61
N LEU A 80 -21.97 -4.21 -0.29
CA LEU A 80 -21.92 -2.95 -1.04
C LEU A 80 -20.55 -2.25 -0.91
N SER A 81 -19.79 -2.57 0.11
CA SER A 81 -18.44 -2.00 0.32
C SER A 81 -17.40 -2.49 -0.68
N TYR A 82 -17.68 -3.53 -1.47
CA TYR A 82 -16.76 -3.97 -2.53
C TYR A 82 -16.55 -2.91 -3.61
N THR A 83 -17.49 -2.00 -3.81
CA THR A 83 -17.34 -0.87 -4.74
C THR A 83 -16.22 0.09 -4.32
N ARG A 84 -15.84 0.10 -3.05
CA ARG A 84 -14.73 0.91 -2.53
C ARG A 84 -13.37 0.48 -3.08
N HIS A 85 -13.21 -0.78 -3.47
CA HIS A 85 -12.01 -1.23 -4.17
C HIS A 85 -11.88 -0.58 -5.55
N GLU A 86 -12.99 -0.28 -6.22
CA GLU A 86 -12.96 0.46 -7.48
C GLU A 86 -12.54 1.92 -7.25
N LEU A 87 -13.11 2.58 -6.24
CA LEU A 87 -12.71 3.93 -5.86
C LEU A 87 -11.21 3.99 -5.55
N PHE A 88 -10.72 3.09 -4.72
CA PHE A 88 -9.30 3.01 -4.38
C PHE A 88 -8.41 2.87 -5.62
N ARG A 89 -8.75 1.96 -6.56
CA ARG A 89 -7.98 1.79 -7.80
C ARG A 89 -7.96 3.06 -8.65
N ARG A 90 -9.07 3.78 -8.72
CA ARG A 90 -9.13 5.07 -9.42
C ARG A 90 -8.21 6.12 -8.78
N LEU A 91 -8.24 6.23 -7.45
CA LEU A 91 -7.37 7.15 -6.70
C LEU A 91 -5.90 6.78 -6.90
N MET A 92 -5.55 5.50 -6.79
CA MET A 92 -4.19 5.01 -7.00
C MET A 92 -3.70 5.28 -8.42
N CYS A 93 -4.49 4.96 -9.44
CA CYS A 93 -4.12 5.21 -10.83
C CYS A 93 -3.98 6.70 -11.13
N ASN A 94 -4.85 7.53 -10.56
CA ASN A 94 -4.76 8.99 -10.68
C ASN A 94 -3.49 9.53 -10.01
N LEU A 95 -3.15 9.05 -8.82
CA LEU A 95 -1.92 9.43 -8.13
C LEU A 95 -0.67 9.10 -8.96
N ILE A 96 -0.59 7.86 -9.45
CA ILE A 96 0.55 7.39 -10.26
C ILE A 96 0.59 8.15 -11.60
N GLY A 97 -0.55 8.33 -12.27
CA GLY A 97 -0.66 9.09 -13.52
C GLY A 97 -0.17 10.53 -13.36
N ASN A 98 -0.59 11.22 -12.30
CA ASN A 98 -0.10 12.56 -11.99
C ASN A 98 1.42 12.61 -11.77
N TRP A 99 2.02 11.57 -11.18
CA TRP A 99 3.48 11.51 -11.04
C TRP A 99 4.18 11.34 -12.37
N VAL A 100 3.61 10.57 -13.30
CA VAL A 100 4.14 10.41 -14.66
C VAL A 100 4.02 11.72 -15.44
N GLU A 101 2.85 12.36 -15.43
CA GLU A 101 2.60 13.62 -16.13
C GLU A 101 3.51 14.75 -15.64
N ASN A 102 3.79 14.79 -14.34
CA ASN A 102 4.70 15.76 -13.74
C ASN A 102 6.18 15.37 -13.79
N GLY A 103 6.54 14.30 -14.50
CA GLY A 103 7.91 13.85 -14.66
C GLY A 103 8.56 13.30 -13.39
N ARG A 104 7.76 12.95 -12.37
CA ARG A 104 8.26 12.39 -11.11
C ARG A 104 8.46 10.87 -11.17
N TYR A 105 7.85 10.23 -12.15
CA TYR A 105 7.98 8.80 -12.42
C TYR A 105 8.09 8.55 -13.93
N PRO A 106 8.93 7.58 -14.38
CA PRO A 106 9.06 7.28 -15.80
C PRO A 106 7.76 6.81 -16.44
N ASN A 107 7.48 7.25 -17.66
CA ASN A 107 6.37 6.75 -18.47
C ASN A 107 6.75 5.40 -19.11
N ASP A 108 6.91 4.38 -18.27
CA ASP A 108 7.14 2.99 -18.68
C ASP A 108 5.91 2.14 -18.38
N GLU A 109 5.13 1.86 -19.41
CA GLU A 109 3.88 1.11 -19.29
C GLU A 109 4.04 -0.24 -18.60
N LYS A 110 5.13 -0.95 -18.87
CA LYS A 110 5.39 -2.26 -18.29
C LYS A 110 5.57 -2.20 -16.77
N SER A 111 6.35 -1.24 -16.31
CA SER A 111 6.58 -1.03 -14.86
C SER A 111 5.33 -0.50 -14.17
N LEU A 112 4.63 0.45 -14.79
CA LEU A 112 3.37 1.00 -14.27
C LEU A 112 2.32 -0.09 -14.12
N LYS A 113 2.13 -0.93 -15.13
CA LYS A 113 1.20 -2.07 -15.09
C LYS A 113 1.55 -3.02 -13.95
N LYS A 114 2.83 -3.38 -13.80
CA LYS A 114 3.29 -4.26 -12.73
C LYS A 114 2.96 -3.70 -11.34
N ILE A 115 3.15 -2.40 -11.13
CA ILE A 115 2.83 -1.74 -9.85
C ILE A 115 1.33 -1.78 -9.59
N VAL A 116 0.52 -1.37 -10.55
CA VAL A 116 -0.95 -1.28 -10.41
C VAL A 116 -1.56 -2.66 -10.18
N GLU A 117 -1.17 -3.67 -10.96
CA GLU A 117 -1.64 -5.05 -10.79
C GLU A 117 -1.14 -5.66 -9.47
N GLY A 118 0.10 -5.35 -9.08
CA GLY A 118 0.68 -5.75 -7.80
C GLY A 118 -0.19 -5.27 -6.64
N ILE A 119 -0.42 -3.97 -6.55
CA ILE A 119 -1.22 -3.36 -5.48
C ILE A 119 -2.68 -3.81 -5.52
N SER A 120 -3.24 -4.01 -6.73
CA SER A 120 -4.64 -4.40 -6.89
C SER A 120 -4.92 -5.87 -6.55
N TYR A 121 -3.91 -6.75 -6.63
CA TYR A 121 -4.14 -8.19 -6.47
C TYR A 121 -2.90 -8.99 -6.04
N TYR A 122 -1.80 -8.93 -6.81
CA TYR A 122 -0.71 -9.90 -6.66
C TYR A 122 0.05 -9.78 -5.34
N ASN A 123 0.18 -8.57 -4.81
CA ASN A 123 0.88 -8.36 -3.54
C ASN A 123 0.11 -8.98 -2.38
N ALA A 124 -1.20 -8.75 -2.29
CA ALA A 124 -2.04 -9.36 -1.27
C ALA A 124 -2.05 -10.89 -1.39
N LYS A 125 -2.15 -11.42 -2.61
CA LYS A 125 -2.09 -12.86 -2.86
C LYS A 125 -0.78 -13.47 -2.35
N ARG A 126 0.35 -12.85 -2.68
CA ARG A 126 1.67 -13.30 -2.22
C ARG A 126 1.77 -13.24 -0.70
N TYR A 127 1.37 -12.11 -0.12
CA TYR A 127 1.49 -11.82 1.29
C TYR A 127 0.61 -12.72 2.18
N LEU A 128 -0.58 -13.09 1.73
CA LEU A 128 -1.57 -13.80 2.53
C LEU A 128 -1.70 -15.31 2.22
N ILE A 129 -1.25 -15.76 1.05
CA ILE A 129 -1.58 -17.10 0.54
C ILE A 129 -0.33 -17.94 0.26
N CYS A 130 0.80 -17.32 -0.03
CA CYS A 130 2.00 -18.02 -0.50
C CYS A 130 3.06 -18.22 0.60
N ASN A 131 2.69 -18.09 1.86
CA ASN A 131 3.57 -18.39 3.01
C ASN A 131 3.28 -19.77 3.59
#